data_72aa4c460e56b5ebd8a96c1c2acc6328
#
_entry.id   72aa4c460e56b5ebd8a96c1c2acc6328
#
_cell.length_a   1.000
_cell.length_b   1.000
_cell.length_c   1.000
_cell.angle_alpha   90.00
_cell.angle_beta   90.00
_cell.angle_gamma   90.00
#
_symmetry.space_group_name_H-M   'P 1'
#
loop_
_entity.id
_entity.type
_entity.pdbx_description
1 polymer ?
#
loop_
_entity_poly.entity_id
_entity_poly.type
_entity_poly.pdbx_seq_one_letter_code
_entity_poly.pdbx_strand_id
1 'polypeptide(L)'
;VLTVNAYAAPSATEPLVPVTIERRDVGPTDVLIAIRYAGICHSDIHTVRGDWGPITYPQVVGHEIVGEVVETGAEVTRHAVGDRVGVGCMVNSCRECENCLAGMENYCLAGNTGTYASVDRDGTITQGGYATHVVVDQDFVLRVPEQIPYEAAAPLLCAGITTYSPLAHWGAGPGKKVAVVGMGGLGHMAVKLAHA
;
A
#
# COMPACT_ATOMS: atom_id res chain seq x y z
N VAL A 1 -6.20 -9.37 -19.06
CA VAL A 1 -5.70 -8.00 -18.82
C VAL A 1 -6.89 -7.08 -18.62
N LEU A 2 -6.92 -6.34 -17.51
CA LEU A 2 -7.99 -5.40 -17.17
C LEU A 2 -7.52 -3.96 -17.43
N THR A 3 -8.19 -3.25 -18.35
CA THR A 3 -7.95 -1.82 -18.56
C THR A 3 -8.68 -1.00 -17.49
N VAL A 4 -7.97 -0.14 -16.77
CA VAL A 4 -8.50 0.68 -15.69
C VAL A 4 -8.14 2.15 -15.84
N ASN A 5 -9.02 3.03 -15.37
CA ASN A 5 -8.74 4.47 -15.31
C ASN A 5 -7.82 4.78 -14.13
N ALA A 6 -6.89 5.71 -14.34
CA ALA A 6 -5.93 6.12 -13.33
C ALA A 6 -5.52 7.59 -13.51
N TYR A 7 -4.78 8.10 -12.52
CA TYR A 7 -4.01 9.33 -12.61
C TYR A 7 -2.53 9.00 -12.51
N ALA A 8 -1.74 9.42 -13.49
CA ALA A 8 -0.30 9.17 -13.53
C ALA A 8 0.51 10.46 -13.61
N ALA A 9 1.69 10.42 -13.05
CA ALA A 9 2.71 11.45 -13.28
C ALA A 9 3.36 11.18 -14.65
N PRO A 10 3.27 12.10 -15.62
CA PRO A 10 3.93 11.95 -16.91
C PRO A 10 5.44 12.24 -16.83
N SER A 11 5.86 13.01 -15.84
CA SER A 11 7.26 13.36 -15.57
C SER A 11 7.43 13.78 -14.10
N ALA A 12 8.67 14.09 -13.70
CA ALA A 12 8.99 14.54 -12.34
C ALA A 12 8.40 15.92 -11.96
N THR A 13 7.99 16.71 -12.93
CA THR A 13 7.62 18.14 -12.72
C THR A 13 6.21 18.49 -13.17
N GLU A 14 5.56 17.62 -13.93
CA GLU A 14 4.22 17.86 -14.43
C GLU A 14 3.16 17.35 -13.44
N PRO A 15 1.97 17.98 -13.43
CA PRO A 15 0.86 17.48 -12.61
C PRO A 15 0.39 16.11 -13.08
N LEU A 16 -0.28 15.38 -12.17
CA LEU A 16 -0.92 14.11 -12.50
C LEU A 16 -1.98 14.33 -13.58
N VAL A 17 -2.00 13.44 -14.56
CA VAL A 17 -2.96 13.47 -15.67
C VAL A 17 -3.80 12.21 -15.72
N PRO A 18 -5.06 12.28 -16.20
CA PRO A 18 -5.86 11.09 -16.45
C PRO A 18 -5.20 10.20 -17.50
N VAL A 19 -5.14 8.90 -17.20
CA VAL A 19 -4.62 7.86 -18.10
C VAL A 19 -5.47 6.60 -17.97
N THR A 20 -5.28 5.68 -18.92
CA THR A 20 -5.66 4.27 -18.73
C THR A 20 -4.40 3.44 -18.58
N ILE A 21 -4.43 2.48 -17.68
CA ILE A 21 -3.37 1.50 -17.48
C ILE A 21 -3.92 0.08 -17.57
N GLU A 22 -3.05 -0.87 -17.84
CA GLU A 22 -3.40 -2.27 -17.81
C GLU A 22 -2.99 -2.89 -16.46
N ARG A 23 -3.89 -3.65 -15.86
CA ARG A 23 -3.62 -4.54 -14.75
C ARG A 23 -3.51 -5.96 -15.28
N ARG A 24 -2.63 -6.76 -14.68
CA ARG A 24 -2.56 -8.19 -14.98
C ARG A 24 -3.90 -8.89 -14.70
N ASP A 25 -4.09 -10.05 -15.29
CA ASP A 25 -5.23 -10.91 -14.95
C ASP A 25 -5.13 -11.37 -13.47
N VAL A 26 -6.27 -11.71 -12.90
CA VAL A 26 -6.34 -12.26 -11.54
C VAL A 26 -5.73 -13.67 -11.58
N GLY A 27 -4.58 -13.82 -10.92
CA GLY A 27 -3.91 -15.10 -10.74
C GLY A 27 -4.60 -15.95 -9.66
N PRO A 28 -4.14 -17.21 -9.46
CA PRO A 28 -4.79 -18.13 -8.53
C PRO A 28 -4.92 -17.62 -7.10
N THR A 29 -3.92 -16.88 -6.60
CA THR A 29 -3.87 -16.35 -5.23
C THR A 29 -4.19 -14.86 -5.13
N ASP A 30 -4.59 -14.23 -6.23
CA ASP A 30 -4.86 -12.81 -6.29
C ASP A 30 -6.29 -12.44 -5.95
N VAL A 31 -6.45 -11.20 -5.51
CA VAL A 31 -7.75 -10.52 -5.43
C VAL A 31 -7.75 -9.27 -6.31
N LEU A 32 -8.85 -9.03 -6.99
CA LEU A 32 -9.14 -7.77 -7.67
C LEU A 32 -9.92 -6.87 -6.71
N ILE A 33 -9.40 -5.69 -6.47
CA ILE A 33 -9.97 -4.70 -5.56
C ILE A 33 -10.49 -3.51 -6.36
N ALA A 34 -11.78 -3.20 -6.23
CA ALA A 34 -12.34 -1.92 -6.66
C ALA A 34 -11.98 -0.87 -5.61
N ILE A 35 -11.12 0.07 -5.97
CA ILE A 35 -10.60 1.10 -5.07
C ILE A 35 -11.70 2.12 -4.79
N ARG A 36 -11.98 2.36 -3.51
CA ARG A 36 -12.92 3.38 -3.04
C ARG A 36 -12.22 4.67 -2.64
N TYR A 37 -11.08 4.56 -1.95
CA TYR A 37 -10.21 5.67 -1.55
C TYR A 37 -8.75 5.28 -1.69
N ALA A 38 -7.94 6.24 -2.07
CA ALA A 38 -6.48 6.17 -2.00
C ALA A 38 -5.99 7.41 -1.26
N GLY A 39 -5.34 7.21 -0.13
CA GLY A 39 -4.76 8.29 0.65
C GLY A 39 -3.59 8.95 -0.07
N ILE A 40 -3.29 10.19 0.30
CA ILE A 40 -2.19 10.97 -0.25
C ILE A 40 -1.06 11.03 0.78
N CYS A 41 0.08 10.50 0.43
CA CYS A 41 1.29 10.52 1.25
C CYS A 41 2.37 11.39 0.61
N HIS A 42 3.22 12.00 1.43
CA HIS A 42 4.36 12.78 0.92
C HIS A 42 5.35 11.89 0.13
N SER A 43 5.37 10.58 0.43
CA SER A 43 6.15 9.59 -0.33
C SER A 43 5.77 9.53 -1.81
N ASP A 44 4.50 9.75 -2.14
CA ASP A 44 4.04 9.82 -3.54
C ASP A 44 4.72 10.97 -4.28
N ILE A 45 4.85 12.13 -3.61
CA ILE A 45 5.52 13.32 -4.15
C ILE A 45 7.01 13.07 -4.34
N HIS A 46 7.68 12.49 -3.32
CA HIS A 46 9.11 12.16 -3.40
C HIS A 46 9.41 11.19 -4.53
N THR A 47 8.57 10.16 -4.68
CA THR A 47 8.74 9.19 -5.76
C THR A 47 8.56 9.83 -7.13
N VAL A 48 7.47 10.61 -7.32
CA VAL A 48 7.23 11.30 -8.60
C VAL A 48 8.36 12.24 -8.97
N ARG A 49 8.94 12.95 -7.99
CA ARG A 49 10.07 13.87 -8.21
C ARG A 49 11.42 13.18 -8.43
N GLY A 50 11.48 11.87 -8.17
CA GLY A 50 12.75 11.15 -8.23
C GLY A 50 13.69 11.45 -7.07
N ASP A 51 13.19 11.97 -5.95
CA ASP A 51 14.01 12.37 -4.80
C ASP A 51 14.74 11.16 -4.16
N TRP A 52 14.21 9.96 -4.35
CA TRP A 52 14.79 8.70 -3.85
C TRP A 52 15.48 7.87 -4.93
N GLY A 53 15.57 8.39 -6.13
CA GLY A 53 16.17 7.75 -7.28
C GLY A 53 15.28 7.82 -8.53
N PRO A 54 15.81 7.48 -9.70
CA PRO A 54 15.07 7.55 -10.95
C PRO A 54 13.95 6.52 -10.99
N ILE A 55 12.82 6.90 -11.58
CA ILE A 55 11.68 6.02 -11.85
C ILE A 55 11.35 6.04 -13.34
N THR A 56 10.50 5.10 -13.77
CA THR A 56 9.95 5.08 -15.14
C THR A 56 8.63 5.85 -15.17
N TYR A 57 8.48 6.72 -16.16
CA TYR A 57 7.21 7.43 -16.42
C TYR A 57 6.53 6.89 -17.67
N PRO A 58 5.18 7.02 -17.78
CA PRO A 58 4.29 7.56 -16.75
C PRO A 58 4.13 6.61 -15.56
N GLN A 59 3.99 7.16 -14.33
CA GLN A 59 3.88 6.39 -13.11
C GLN A 59 2.60 6.74 -12.34
N VAL A 60 1.80 5.73 -12.03
CA VAL A 60 0.69 5.83 -11.07
C VAL A 60 1.23 5.57 -9.68
N VAL A 61 1.07 6.53 -8.77
CA VAL A 61 1.46 6.41 -7.34
C VAL A 61 0.23 6.14 -6.46
N GLY A 62 0.39 6.19 -5.14
CA GLY A 62 -0.65 5.90 -4.14
C GLY A 62 -0.47 4.51 -3.52
N HIS A 63 -0.26 4.47 -2.21
CA HIS A 63 -0.01 3.24 -1.43
C HIS A 63 -0.82 3.17 -0.14
N GLU A 64 -1.86 3.95 -0.05
CA GLU A 64 -2.84 3.94 1.04
C GLU A 64 -4.21 3.56 0.45
N ILE A 65 -4.30 2.33 -0.07
CA ILE A 65 -5.43 1.87 -0.87
C ILE A 65 -6.46 1.20 0.01
N VAL A 66 -7.71 1.61 -0.08
CA VAL A 66 -8.84 0.89 0.50
C VAL A 66 -9.95 0.70 -0.52
N GLY A 67 -10.61 -0.44 -0.44
CA GLY A 67 -11.66 -0.78 -1.39
C GLY A 67 -12.38 -2.07 -1.03
N GLU A 68 -12.98 -2.63 -2.02
CA GLU A 68 -13.81 -3.83 -1.91
C GLU A 68 -13.33 -4.89 -2.90
N VAL A 69 -13.22 -6.13 -2.46
CA VAL A 69 -12.88 -7.26 -3.32
C VAL A 69 -14.04 -7.50 -4.29
N VAL A 70 -13.75 -7.49 -5.60
CA VAL A 70 -14.75 -7.71 -6.66
C VAL A 70 -14.53 -9.02 -7.42
N GLU A 71 -13.34 -9.60 -7.32
CA GLU A 71 -12.99 -10.90 -7.91
C GLU A 71 -11.89 -11.57 -7.09
N THR A 72 -11.88 -12.89 -7.03
CA THR A 72 -10.85 -13.69 -6.35
C THR A 72 -10.35 -14.80 -7.25
N GLY A 73 -9.05 -15.07 -7.19
CA GLY A 73 -8.45 -16.27 -7.79
C GLY A 73 -8.93 -17.55 -7.12
N ALA A 74 -8.75 -18.68 -7.81
CA ALA A 74 -9.28 -19.98 -7.39
C ALA A 74 -8.67 -20.54 -6.09
N GLU A 75 -7.48 -20.06 -5.71
CA GLU A 75 -6.75 -20.49 -4.50
C GLU A 75 -6.82 -19.44 -3.37
N VAL A 76 -7.62 -18.39 -3.54
CA VAL A 76 -7.82 -17.38 -2.50
C VAL A 76 -8.67 -17.98 -1.38
N THR A 77 -8.14 -17.93 -0.17
CA THR A 77 -8.79 -18.46 1.05
C THR A 77 -9.01 -17.42 2.13
N ARG A 78 -8.32 -16.28 2.04
CA ARG A 78 -8.30 -15.25 3.10
C ARG A 78 -9.35 -14.17 2.88
N HIS A 79 -9.83 -14.00 1.65
CA HIS A 79 -10.76 -12.95 1.25
C HIS A 79 -11.87 -13.52 0.38
N ALA A 80 -13.01 -12.84 0.39
CA ALA A 80 -14.16 -13.13 -0.46
C ALA A 80 -14.63 -11.86 -1.18
N VAL A 81 -15.37 -12.04 -2.28
CA VAL A 81 -16.03 -10.92 -2.97
C VAL A 81 -16.96 -10.21 -2.00
N GLY A 82 -16.87 -8.87 -1.97
CA GLY A 82 -17.58 -8.00 -1.03
C GLY A 82 -16.79 -7.66 0.24
N ASP A 83 -15.64 -8.32 0.52
CA ASP A 83 -14.80 -7.97 1.66
C ASP A 83 -14.24 -6.56 1.52
N ARG A 84 -14.26 -5.83 2.64
CA ARG A 84 -13.59 -4.53 2.78
C ARG A 84 -12.12 -4.75 3.07
N VAL A 85 -11.27 -4.22 2.21
CA VAL A 85 -9.84 -4.49 2.24
C VAL A 85 -8.99 -3.26 2.00
N GLY A 86 -7.71 -3.38 2.36
CA GLY A 86 -6.71 -2.35 2.10
C GLY A 86 -5.38 -2.93 1.69
N VAL A 87 -4.59 -2.12 0.98
CA VAL A 87 -3.22 -2.42 0.53
C VAL A 87 -2.33 -1.25 0.93
N GLY A 88 -1.24 -1.56 1.60
CA GLY A 88 -0.26 -0.59 2.07
C GLY A 88 0.91 -0.39 1.11
N CYS A 89 2.12 -0.26 1.68
CA CYS A 89 3.31 0.15 0.95
C CYS A 89 3.97 -0.95 0.11
N MET A 90 3.58 -2.22 0.26
CA MET A 90 4.16 -3.35 -0.48
C MET A 90 3.10 -4.32 -0.95
N VAL A 91 3.39 -4.99 -2.07
CA VAL A 91 2.47 -5.91 -2.74
C VAL A 91 3.08 -7.28 -3.03
N ASN A 92 4.39 -7.47 -2.79
CA ASN A 92 5.04 -8.75 -3.00
C ASN A 92 6.36 -8.86 -2.21
N SER A 93 6.86 -10.11 -2.07
CA SER A 93 8.17 -10.46 -1.51
C SER A 93 8.66 -11.76 -2.15
N CYS A 94 9.85 -12.26 -1.80
CA CYS A 94 10.30 -13.56 -2.31
C CYS A 94 9.56 -14.76 -1.69
N ARG A 95 8.96 -14.60 -0.50
CA ARG A 95 8.19 -15.61 0.26
C ARG A 95 8.97 -16.87 0.69
N GLU A 96 10.25 -16.97 0.39
CA GLU A 96 11.09 -18.14 0.65
C GLU A 96 12.27 -17.89 1.58
N CYS A 97 12.72 -16.62 1.75
CA CYS A 97 13.80 -16.30 2.67
C CYS A 97 13.34 -16.40 4.13
N GLU A 98 14.29 -16.52 5.04
CA GLU A 98 14.04 -16.67 6.48
C GLU A 98 13.13 -15.57 7.05
N ASN A 99 13.28 -14.32 6.60
CA ASN A 99 12.43 -13.21 7.03
C ASN A 99 10.99 -13.35 6.53
N CYS A 100 10.80 -13.72 5.26
CA CYS A 100 9.45 -13.95 4.73
C CYS A 100 8.77 -15.13 5.42
N LEU A 101 9.50 -16.22 5.65
CA LEU A 101 8.97 -17.39 6.35
C LEU A 101 8.64 -17.09 7.84
N ALA A 102 9.27 -16.07 8.41
CA ALA A 102 8.98 -15.57 9.75
C ALA A 102 7.85 -14.52 9.81
N GLY A 103 7.19 -14.20 8.67
CA GLY A 103 6.15 -13.17 8.59
C GLY A 103 6.71 -11.74 8.66
N MET A 104 7.94 -11.55 8.23
CA MET A 104 8.65 -10.27 8.19
C MET A 104 9.00 -9.88 6.75
N GLU A 105 8.02 -9.91 5.85
CA GLU A 105 8.19 -9.67 4.42
C GLU A 105 8.75 -8.28 4.10
N ASN A 106 8.52 -7.30 4.98
CA ASN A 106 9.12 -5.96 4.90
C ASN A 106 10.65 -5.98 5.01
N TYR A 107 11.22 -7.04 5.58
CA TYR A 107 12.67 -7.30 5.64
C TYR A 107 13.11 -8.42 4.68
N CYS A 108 12.38 -8.66 3.60
CA CYS A 108 12.73 -9.66 2.61
C CYS A 108 14.19 -9.49 2.14
N LEU A 109 15.00 -10.56 2.23
CA LEU A 109 16.43 -10.52 1.87
C LEU A 109 16.66 -10.30 0.37
N ALA A 110 15.70 -10.66 -0.47
CA ALA A 110 15.71 -10.37 -1.90
C ALA A 110 15.03 -9.04 -2.26
N GLY A 111 14.71 -8.21 -1.26
CA GLY A 111 13.90 -7.00 -1.38
C GLY A 111 12.41 -7.30 -1.47
N ASN A 112 11.57 -6.48 -0.82
CA ASN A 112 10.13 -6.50 -1.04
C ASN A 112 9.78 -5.69 -2.31
N THR A 113 8.58 -5.91 -2.85
CA THR A 113 8.07 -5.15 -3.99
C THR A 113 7.11 -4.07 -3.48
N GLY A 114 7.45 -2.82 -3.75
CA GLY A 114 6.59 -1.68 -3.41
C GLY A 114 5.31 -1.64 -4.24
N THR A 115 4.29 -1.00 -3.71
CA THR A 115 2.97 -0.87 -4.35
C THR A 115 3.02 -0.11 -5.67
N TYR A 116 4.04 0.73 -5.86
CA TYR A 116 4.33 1.43 -7.11
C TYR A 116 5.84 1.64 -7.30
N ALA A 117 6.24 1.96 -8.54
CA ALA A 117 7.61 2.27 -8.95
C ALA A 117 8.66 1.22 -8.51
N SER A 118 8.23 -0.01 -8.33
CA SER A 118 9.08 -1.17 -8.05
C SER A 118 9.00 -2.15 -9.22
N VAL A 119 10.06 -2.93 -9.41
CA VAL A 119 10.04 -4.07 -10.33
C VAL A 119 9.50 -5.28 -9.55
N ASP A 120 8.38 -5.82 -9.99
CA ASP A 120 7.82 -7.03 -9.39
C ASP A 120 8.58 -8.29 -9.86
N ARG A 121 8.27 -9.44 -9.27
CA ARG A 121 8.96 -10.72 -9.52
C ARG A 121 8.80 -11.21 -10.97
N ASP A 122 7.76 -10.76 -11.66
CA ASP A 122 7.52 -11.03 -13.09
C ASP A 122 8.24 -10.04 -14.03
N GLY A 123 8.98 -9.05 -13.47
CA GLY A 123 9.69 -8.03 -14.21
C GLY A 123 8.84 -6.80 -14.57
N THR A 124 7.57 -6.77 -14.21
CA THR A 124 6.71 -5.60 -14.46
C THR A 124 6.94 -4.48 -13.45
N ILE A 125 6.68 -3.23 -13.86
CA ILE A 125 6.74 -2.09 -12.95
C ILE A 125 5.38 -1.91 -12.28
N THR A 126 5.38 -1.92 -10.95
CA THR A 126 4.16 -1.77 -10.16
C THR A 126 3.57 -0.37 -10.32
N GLN A 127 2.24 -0.32 -10.40
CA GLN A 127 1.43 0.89 -10.54
C GLN A 127 0.51 1.02 -9.32
N GLY A 128 0.50 2.19 -8.70
CA GLY A 128 -0.17 2.44 -7.42
C GLY A 128 -1.69 2.57 -7.47
N GLY A 129 -2.23 3.08 -6.37
CA GLY A 129 -3.65 3.13 -6.08
C GLY A 129 -4.40 4.35 -6.59
N TYR A 130 -3.75 5.33 -7.25
CA TYR A 130 -4.51 6.39 -7.93
C TYR A 130 -5.14 5.88 -9.21
N ALA A 131 -5.87 4.79 -9.08
CA ALA A 131 -6.55 4.06 -10.13
C ALA A 131 -7.90 3.53 -9.62
N THR A 132 -8.75 3.05 -10.52
CA THR A 132 -10.05 2.49 -10.13
C THR A 132 -9.97 1.07 -9.58
N HIS A 133 -8.96 0.30 -9.98
CA HIS A 133 -8.78 -1.09 -9.52
C HIS A 133 -7.31 -1.44 -9.36
N VAL A 134 -7.04 -2.45 -8.52
CA VAL A 134 -5.72 -3.05 -8.35
C VAL A 134 -5.86 -4.56 -8.18
N VAL A 135 -4.91 -5.32 -8.72
CA VAL A 135 -4.77 -6.77 -8.52
C VAL A 135 -3.59 -7.00 -7.59
N VAL A 136 -3.83 -7.69 -6.48
CA VAL A 136 -2.82 -7.94 -5.44
C VAL A 136 -2.97 -9.36 -4.90
N ASP A 137 -1.86 -10.02 -4.62
CA ASP A 137 -1.88 -11.31 -3.94
C ASP A 137 -2.48 -11.19 -2.53
N GLN A 138 -3.32 -12.18 -2.15
CA GLN A 138 -4.08 -12.18 -0.89
C GLN A 138 -3.22 -11.98 0.36
N ASP A 139 -1.93 -12.33 0.35
CA ASP A 139 -1.04 -12.21 1.50
C ASP A 139 -0.62 -10.77 1.79
N PHE A 140 -0.78 -9.87 0.83
CA PHE A 140 -0.50 -8.43 0.96
C PHE A 140 -1.76 -7.58 1.08
N VAL A 141 -2.91 -8.22 1.28
CA VAL A 141 -4.21 -7.57 1.43
C VAL A 141 -4.68 -7.70 2.87
N LEU A 142 -5.10 -6.59 3.46
CA LEU A 142 -5.53 -6.49 4.85
C LEU A 142 -7.05 -6.29 4.92
N ARG A 143 -7.71 -6.93 5.89
CA ARG A 143 -9.13 -6.67 6.16
C ARG A 143 -9.30 -5.31 6.83
N VAL A 144 -10.26 -4.53 6.36
CA VAL A 144 -10.66 -3.25 6.96
C VAL A 144 -11.95 -3.46 7.75
N PRO A 145 -11.94 -3.25 9.08
CA PRO A 145 -13.14 -3.39 9.90
C PRO A 145 -14.28 -2.46 9.44
N GLU A 146 -15.53 -2.94 9.51
CA GLU A 146 -16.71 -2.16 9.10
C GLU A 146 -16.89 -0.86 9.88
N GLN A 147 -16.44 -0.85 11.14
CA GLN A 147 -16.53 0.30 12.03
C GLN A 147 -15.61 1.46 11.61
N ILE A 148 -14.61 1.21 10.74
CA ILE A 148 -13.72 2.25 10.25
C ILE A 148 -14.20 2.69 8.86
N PRO A 149 -14.62 3.95 8.67
CA PRO A 149 -14.94 4.47 7.34
C PRO A 149 -13.75 4.31 6.38
N TYR A 150 -14.00 4.09 5.10
CA TYR A 150 -12.94 3.89 4.10
C TYR A 150 -11.92 5.04 4.08
N GLU A 151 -12.42 6.28 4.10
CA GLU A 151 -11.59 7.48 4.10
C GLU A 151 -10.70 7.61 5.35
N ALA A 152 -11.12 7.05 6.47
CA ALA A 152 -10.32 7.01 7.69
C ALA A 152 -9.35 5.81 7.72
N ALA A 153 -9.67 4.73 7.01
CA ALA A 153 -8.83 3.55 6.94
C ALA A 153 -7.61 3.73 6.04
N ALA A 154 -7.74 4.47 4.93
CA ALA A 154 -6.67 4.65 3.96
C ALA A 154 -5.35 5.15 4.59
N PRO A 155 -5.29 6.23 5.39
CA PRO A 155 -4.04 6.69 6.01
C PRO A 155 -3.44 5.69 7.01
N LEU A 156 -4.22 4.76 7.56
CA LEU A 156 -3.71 3.75 8.49
C LEU A 156 -2.74 2.77 7.82
N LEU A 157 -2.84 2.61 6.50
CA LEU A 157 -2.03 1.67 5.72
C LEU A 157 -0.61 2.17 5.44
N CYS A 158 -0.33 3.44 5.70
CA CYS A 158 1.01 4.00 5.69
C CYS A 158 1.31 4.70 7.02
N ALA A 159 0.77 5.89 7.26
CA ALA A 159 1.05 6.67 8.47
C ALA A 159 0.64 5.92 9.76
N GLY A 160 -0.44 5.16 9.73
CA GLY A 160 -0.89 4.36 10.87
C GLY A 160 0.14 3.28 11.25
N ILE A 161 0.43 2.35 10.34
CA ILE A 161 1.37 1.26 10.63
C ILE A 161 2.80 1.77 10.90
N THR A 162 3.25 2.80 10.16
CA THR A 162 4.59 3.38 10.33
C THR A 162 4.79 3.95 11.74
N THR A 163 3.76 4.51 12.35
CA THR A 163 3.84 5.08 13.69
C THR A 163 3.43 4.09 14.78
N TYR A 164 2.53 3.15 14.50
CA TYR A 164 2.14 2.09 15.43
C TYR A 164 3.26 1.08 15.68
N SER A 165 3.92 0.61 14.62
CA SER A 165 4.94 -0.44 14.69
C SER A 165 6.06 -0.14 15.71
N PRO A 166 6.73 1.03 15.68
CA PRO A 166 7.76 1.33 16.67
C PRO A 166 7.19 1.51 18.08
N LEU A 167 5.99 2.04 18.24
CA LEU A 167 5.35 2.14 19.56
C LEU A 167 5.14 0.76 20.17
N ALA A 168 4.59 -0.16 19.40
CA ALA A 168 4.37 -1.54 19.83
C ALA A 168 5.70 -2.28 20.08
N HIS A 169 6.66 -2.18 19.15
CA HIS A 169 7.95 -2.86 19.23
C HIS A 169 8.76 -2.45 20.47
N TRP A 170 8.77 -1.16 20.79
CA TRP A 170 9.50 -0.64 21.94
C TRP A 170 8.67 -0.59 23.22
N GLY A 171 7.49 -1.17 23.21
CA GLY A 171 6.63 -1.32 24.39
C GLY A 171 6.18 0.02 24.96
N ALA A 172 5.83 0.98 24.10
CA ALA A 172 5.17 2.21 24.54
C ALA A 172 3.84 1.84 25.21
N GLY A 173 3.54 2.48 26.34
CA GLY A 173 2.36 2.15 27.14
C GLY A 173 2.30 2.95 28.44
N PRO A 174 1.40 2.59 29.36
CA PRO A 174 1.21 3.30 30.62
C PRO A 174 2.51 3.53 31.39
N GLY A 175 2.74 4.77 31.80
CA GLY A 175 3.95 5.17 32.55
C GLY A 175 5.19 5.43 31.66
N LYS A 176 5.12 5.23 30.36
CA LYS A 176 6.20 5.57 29.42
C LYS A 176 6.06 7.00 28.92
N LYS A 177 7.18 7.64 28.62
CA LYS A 177 7.23 8.94 27.97
C LYS A 177 7.60 8.75 26.51
N VAL A 178 6.74 9.23 25.62
CA VAL A 178 6.97 9.20 24.18
C VAL A 178 7.13 10.64 23.69
N ALA A 179 8.17 10.91 22.93
CA ALA A 179 8.38 12.19 22.26
C ALA A 179 8.17 12.03 20.75
N VAL A 180 7.37 12.90 20.18
CA VAL A 180 7.11 12.97 18.73
C VAL A 180 7.73 14.26 18.19
N VAL A 181 8.66 14.11 17.26
CA VAL A 181 9.33 15.27 16.61
C VAL A 181 8.72 15.45 15.22
N GLY A 182 8.12 16.64 14.98
CA GLY A 182 7.38 16.95 13.75
C GLY A 182 5.90 16.58 13.83
N MET A 183 5.03 17.55 13.51
CA MET A 183 3.57 17.42 13.59
C MET A 183 2.89 17.49 12.22
N GLY A 184 3.47 16.76 11.25
CA GLY A 184 2.82 16.46 9.97
C GLY A 184 1.83 15.30 10.07
N GLY A 185 1.49 14.67 8.94
CA GLY A 185 0.56 13.54 8.90
C GLY A 185 0.96 12.38 9.80
N LEU A 186 2.25 11.97 9.74
CA LEU A 186 2.78 10.90 10.60
C LEU A 186 2.81 11.33 12.08
N GLY A 187 3.33 12.51 12.38
CA GLY A 187 3.43 12.99 13.77
C GLY A 187 2.07 13.10 14.45
N HIS A 188 1.06 13.60 13.75
CA HIS A 188 -0.32 13.64 14.23
C HIS A 188 -0.84 12.23 14.53
N MET A 189 -0.60 11.26 13.64
CA MET A 189 -0.99 9.87 13.85
C MET A 189 -0.23 9.24 15.03
N ALA A 190 1.08 9.49 15.15
CA ALA A 190 1.89 9.00 16.26
C ALA A 190 1.38 9.49 17.62
N VAL A 191 0.99 10.76 17.74
CA VAL A 191 0.40 11.31 18.98
C VAL A 191 -0.91 10.61 19.33
N LYS A 192 -1.79 10.42 18.34
CA LYS A 192 -3.08 9.71 18.55
C LYS A 192 -2.86 8.27 19.02
N LEU A 193 -1.98 7.53 18.37
CA LEU A 193 -1.68 6.13 18.73
C LEU A 193 -0.94 5.99 20.06
N ALA A 194 -0.04 6.94 20.39
CA ALA A 194 0.66 6.93 21.66
C ALA A 194 -0.25 7.30 22.84
N HIS A 195 -1.36 7.99 22.58
CA HIS A 195 -2.36 8.36 23.60
C HIS A 195 -3.40 7.26 23.84
N ALA A 196 -3.70 6.45 22.83
CA ALA A 196 -4.68 5.38 22.90
C ALA A 196 -4.19 4.17 23.72
#